data_fc28b480831d43f1f3eda992a9e62176
#
_entry.id   fc28b480831d43f1f3eda992a9e62176
#
_cell.length_a   1.000
_cell.length_b   1.000
_cell.length_c   1.000
_cell.angle_alpha   90.00
_cell.angle_beta   90.00
_cell.angle_gamma   90.00
#
_symmetry.space_group_name_H-M   'P 1'
#
loop_
_entity.id
_entity.type
_entity.pdbx_description
1 polymer ?
#
loop_
_entity_poly.entity_id
_entity_poly.type
_entity_poly.pdbx_seq_one_letter_code
_entity_poly.pdbx_strand_id
1 'polypeptide(L)'
;MTMKIKRRKSREIKIGNITIGGANPVAVQSMAKTFTSDLPATLREIERLQNSGCQIVRVAVRDNKDAANLKRIKQGIAIPLVADIHFSKDLALKAIESGVDKIRLNPGNIYKKNEIKEIVEAAKQAHIPIRVGVNSGSLRELKPLRYALCAMRKKRKTHGARGTRHEAKAMVKCALDYINLLEKFGFFDIVVSLKSSDVLTTIEANRLIAKFCDYPLHLGVTAVGPSPAGIIKSAIVIGGLLSEGIGDTIRISLTDSPVREVKATYNILEALGLTRAGAEIISCPACGRCEVDLIKIVKELEDKLSVVSCQLSDKPIKVAVMGCVVNGPGEAKSADIGVAFGKKQGLLFKKGRPVGKVPADKCVGVLLEEIEKLGKLGKLGKLGELA
;
A
#
# COMPACT_ATOMS: atom_id res chain seq x y z
N MET A 1 5.92 17.68 -19.13
CA MET A 1 6.30 17.83 -17.69
C MET A 1 5.34 17.01 -16.84
N THR A 2 5.77 15.90 -16.26
CA THR A 2 4.96 15.14 -15.29
C THR A 2 4.84 15.97 -14.01
N MET A 3 3.61 16.30 -13.62
CA MET A 3 3.36 16.98 -12.36
C MET A 3 3.88 16.14 -11.18
N LYS A 4 4.88 16.65 -10.46
CA LYS A 4 5.44 15.94 -9.30
C LYS A 4 4.51 16.13 -8.10
N ILE A 5 3.99 15.05 -7.53
CA ILE A 5 3.15 15.11 -6.33
C ILE A 5 3.97 15.70 -5.16
N LYS A 6 3.51 16.81 -4.61
CA LYS A 6 4.12 17.41 -3.41
C LYS A 6 3.59 16.70 -2.16
N ARG A 7 4.42 15.85 -1.57
CA ARG A 7 4.02 15.12 -0.36
C ARG A 7 3.93 16.01 0.86
N ARG A 8 2.98 15.71 1.74
CA ARG A 8 2.86 16.30 3.08
C ARG A 8 4.16 16.08 3.87
N LYS A 9 4.60 17.07 4.59
CA LYS A 9 5.71 16.90 5.54
C LYS A 9 5.20 16.06 6.73
N SER A 10 5.76 14.87 6.90
CA SER A 10 5.51 13.98 8.04
C SER A 10 6.80 13.66 8.74
N ARG A 11 6.74 13.26 10.02
CA ARG A 11 7.90 12.76 10.77
C ARG A 11 8.43 11.49 10.15
N GLU A 12 9.72 11.27 10.27
CA GLU A 12 10.34 10.00 9.88
C GLU A 12 10.24 9.03 11.05
N ILE A 13 9.71 7.83 10.77
CA ILE A 13 9.56 6.76 11.76
C ILE A 13 10.22 5.49 11.21
N LYS A 14 11.09 4.89 12.01
CA LYS A 14 11.77 3.65 11.67
C LYS A 14 10.92 2.44 12.07
N ILE A 15 10.78 1.46 11.18
CA ILE A 15 10.09 0.19 11.41
C ILE A 15 11.05 -0.92 10.97
N GLY A 16 11.77 -1.53 11.90
CA GLY A 16 12.85 -2.45 11.57
C GLY A 16 13.90 -1.78 10.68
N ASN A 17 14.11 -2.31 9.48
CA ASN A 17 15.04 -1.78 8.48
C ASN A 17 14.40 -0.77 7.49
N ILE A 18 13.14 -0.39 7.68
CA ILE A 18 12.42 0.55 6.78
C ILE A 18 12.12 1.85 7.53
N THR A 19 12.41 2.99 6.89
CA THR A 19 11.99 4.31 7.35
C THR A 19 10.80 4.78 6.52
N ILE A 20 9.75 5.26 7.19
CA ILE A 20 8.53 5.80 6.59
C ILE A 20 8.37 7.28 6.94
N GLY A 21 7.56 7.99 6.18
CA GLY A 21 7.37 9.44 6.40
C GLY A 21 8.49 10.28 5.78
N GLY A 22 8.47 11.58 6.01
CA GLY A 22 9.41 12.51 5.43
C GLY A 22 9.44 12.45 3.90
N ALA A 23 10.65 12.36 3.35
CA ALA A 23 10.90 12.18 1.91
C ALA A 23 10.93 10.72 1.46
N ASN A 24 10.81 9.76 2.40
CA ASN A 24 10.90 8.34 2.10
C ASN A 24 9.75 7.86 1.19
N PRO A 25 9.98 6.87 0.32
CA PRO A 25 8.93 6.29 -0.52
C PRO A 25 7.73 5.79 0.29
N VAL A 26 6.56 5.75 -0.33
CA VAL A 26 5.37 5.16 0.28
C VAL A 26 5.57 3.66 0.44
N ALA A 27 5.53 3.15 1.67
CA ALA A 27 5.80 1.74 1.94
C ALA A 27 4.56 0.87 1.77
N VAL A 28 4.76 -0.31 1.16
CA VAL A 28 3.71 -1.30 0.91
C VAL A 28 3.65 -2.29 2.06
N GLN A 29 2.52 -2.30 2.76
CA GLN A 29 2.24 -3.25 3.84
C GLN A 29 1.15 -4.22 3.41
N SER A 30 1.29 -5.51 3.80
CA SER A 30 0.21 -6.49 3.75
C SER A 30 -0.02 -7.16 5.11
N MET A 31 -0.97 -8.08 5.16
CA MET A 31 -1.29 -8.81 6.40
C MET A 31 -1.50 -10.28 6.06
N ALA A 32 -0.82 -11.16 6.79
CA ALA A 32 -1.06 -12.58 6.69
C ALA A 32 -2.50 -12.92 7.07
N LYS A 33 -3.09 -13.85 6.34
CA LYS A 33 -4.47 -14.35 6.54
C LYS A 33 -4.49 -15.70 7.20
N THR A 34 -3.33 -16.35 7.29
CA THR A 34 -3.14 -17.58 8.09
C THR A 34 -3.28 -17.29 9.56
N PHE A 35 -3.62 -18.30 10.34
CA PHE A 35 -3.57 -18.21 11.78
C PHE A 35 -2.10 -18.09 12.23
N THR A 36 -1.78 -17.07 13.04
CA THR A 36 -0.42 -16.84 13.54
C THR A 36 0.09 -18.02 14.40
N SER A 37 -0.82 -18.79 14.98
CA SER A 37 -0.54 -20.04 15.69
C SER A 37 -0.07 -21.18 14.75
N ASP A 38 -0.38 -21.12 13.45
CA ASP A 38 0.16 -22.02 12.44
C ASP A 38 1.43 -21.42 11.84
N LEU A 39 2.56 -21.68 12.49
CA LEU A 39 3.85 -21.12 12.11
C LEU A 39 4.28 -21.51 10.67
N PRO A 40 4.21 -22.78 10.24
CA PRO A 40 4.62 -23.14 8.89
C PRO A 40 3.78 -22.48 7.80
N ALA A 41 2.46 -22.41 7.97
CA ALA A 41 1.57 -21.75 7.02
C ALA A 41 1.83 -20.23 6.96
N THR A 42 2.05 -19.61 8.14
CA THR A 42 2.33 -18.18 8.24
C THR A 42 3.66 -17.82 7.56
N LEU A 43 4.73 -18.58 7.78
CA LEU A 43 6.01 -18.37 7.13
C LEU A 43 5.92 -18.48 5.61
N ARG A 44 5.28 -19.53 5.09
CA ARG A 44 5.06 -19.70 3.64
C ARG A 44 4.24 -18.55 3.03
N GLU A 45 3.24 -18.06 3.76
CA GLU A 45 2.45 -16.92 3.27
C GLU A 45 3.26 -15.63 3.26
N ILE A 46 4.07 -15.36 4.31
CA ILE A 46 4.95 -14.19 4.37
C ILE A 46 6.01 -14.25 3.28
N GLU A 47 6.59 -15.41 3.00
CA GLU A 47 7.53 -15.58 1.89
C GLU A 47 6.90 -15.20 0.54
N ARG A 48 5.67 -15.68 0.26
CA ARG A 48 4.94 -15.28 -0.95
C ARG A 48 4.68 -13.78 -1.01
N LEU A 49 4.39 -13.17 0.14
CA LEU A 49 4.22 -11.72 0.24
C LEU A 49 5.54 -10.97 -0.03
N GLN A 50 6.65 -11.43 0.53
CA GLN A 50 7.99 -10.86 0.28
C GLN A 50 8.32 -10.93 -1.22
N ASN A 51 8.12 -12.09 -1.83
CA ASN A 51 8.37 -12.32 -3.26
C ASN A 51 7.47 -11.46 -4.17
N SER A 52 6.30 -11.03 -3.68
CA SER A 52 5.41 -10.09 -4.39
C SER A 52 5.76 -8.61 -4.16
N GLY A 53 6.82 -8.30 -3.38
CA GLY A 53 7.25 -6.94 -3.09
C GLY A 53 6.65 -6.34 -1.81
N CYS A 54 6.00 -7.12 -0.95
CA CYS A 54 5.56 -6.63 0.36
C CYS A 54 6.75 -6.19 1.19
N GLN A 55 6.72 -4.96 1.68
CA GLN A 55 7.83 -4.38 2.44
C GLN A 55 7.66 -4.48 3.96
N ILE A 56 6.42 -4.54 4.44
CA ILE A 56 6.09 -4.67 5.86
C ILE A 56 4.96 -5.68 6.00
N VAL A 57 5.11 -6.70 6.83
CA VAL A 57 4.05 -7.67 7.08
C VAL A 57 3.40 -7.47 8.44
N ARG A 58 2.09 -7.66 8.51
CA ARG A 58 1.33 -7.66 9.76
C ARG A 58 0.73 -9.04 10.01
N VAL A 59 0.75 -9.48 11.27
CA VAL A 59 0.08 -10.70 11.73
C VAL A 59 -0.90 -10.35 12.86
N ALA A 60 -1.99 -11.11 12.98
CA ALA A 60 -2.94 -10.94 14.08
C ALA A 60 -2.40 -11.66 15.34
N VAL A 61 -2.61 -11.06 16.51
CA VAL A 61 -2.27 -11.66 17.80
C VAL A 61 -3.54 -11.72 18.64
N ARG A 62 -4.21 -12.86 18.61
CA ARG A 62 -5.53 -13.07 19.24
C ARG A 62 -5.40 -13.62 20.65
N ASP A 63 -4.38 -14.48 20.86
CA ASP A 63 -4.17 -15.24 22.08
C ASP A 63 -2.68 -15.52 22.33
N ASN A 64 -2.40 -16.28 23.41
CA ASN A 64 -1.05 -16.66 23.79
C ASN A 64 -0.38 -17.62 22.79
N LYS A 65 -1.14 -18.42 22.03
CA LYS A 65 -0.59 -19.32 21.00
C LYS A 65 -0.03 -18.51 19.82
N ASP A 66 -0.77 -17.48 19.40
CA ASP A 66 -0.31 -16.53 18.38
C ASP A 66 0.95 -15.79 18.87
N ALA A 67 0.94 -15.27 20.12
CA ALA A 67 2.07 -14.55 20.68
C ALA A 67 3.34 -15.40 20.79
N ALA A 68 3.23 -16.68 21.15
CA ALA A 68 4.36 -17.59 21.29
C ALA A 68 5.14 -17.81 19.98
N ASN A 69 4.49 -17.66 18.82
CA ASN A 69 5.12 -17.84 17.52
C ASN A 69 5.80 -16.59 16.98
N LEU A 70 5.55 -15.39 17.55
CA LEU A 70 6.06 -14.13 17.00
C LEU A 70 7.57 -14.10 16.88
N LYS A 71 8.29 -14.58 17.89
CA LYS A 71 9.77 -14.65 17.87
C LYS A 71 10.28 -15.52 16.73
N ARG A 72 9.65 -16.69 16.54
CA ARG A 72 10.03 -17.62 15.46
C ARG A 72 9.69 -17.06 14.08
N ILE A 73 8.53 -16.39 13.94
CA ILE A 73 8.16 -15.69 12.71
C ILE A 73 9.19 -14.61 12.43
N LYS A 74 9.53 -13.76 13.41
CA LYS A 74 10.50 -12.68 13.24
C LYS A 74 11.87 -13.18 12.78
N GLN A 75 12.33 -14.30 13.31
CA GLN A 75 13.59 -14.94 12.92
C GLN A 75 13.58 -15.54 11.52
N GLY A 76 12.40 -15.95 11.04
CA GLY A 76 12.23 -16.60 9.73
C GLY A 76 11.92 -15.67 8.57
N ILE A 77 11.88 -14.35 8.77
CA ILE A 77 11.50 -13.38 7.73
C ILE A 77 12.50 -12.23 7.62
N ALA A 78 12.64 -11.68 6.41
CA ALA A 78 13.57 -10.56 6.14
C ALA A 78 12.91 -9.17 6.29
N ILE A 79 11.57 -9.08 6.18
CA ILE A 79 10.84 -7.82 6.25
C ILE A 79 10.35 -7.51 7.67
N PRO A 80 10.12 -6.24 8.03
CA PRO A 80 9.59 -5.86 9.33
C PRO A 80 8.25 -6.52 9.65
N LEU A 81 8.14 -6.99 10.91
CA LEU A 81 6.97 -7.64 11.47
C LEU A 81 6.14 -6.68 12.33
N VAL A 82 4.86 -6.58 12.05
CA VAL A 82 3.89 -5.80 12.85
C VAL A 82 2.92 -6.73 13.57
N ALA A 83 2.83 -6.62 14.88
CA ALA A 83 1.81 -7.32 15.66
C ALA A 83 0.54 -6.48 15.78
N ASP A 84 -0.59 -7.06 15.39
CA ASP A 84 -1.92 -6.46 15.50
C ASP A 84 -2.59 -6.90 16.80
N ILE A 85 -2.54 -6.05 17.82
CA ILE A 85 -3.05 -6.34 19.14
C ILE A 85 -4.51 -5.91 19.24
N HIS A 86 -5.38 -6.85 19.64
CA HIS A 86 -6.82 -6.59 19.64
C HIS A 86 -7.31 -6.05 20.98
N PHE A 87 -7.15 -6.78 22.10
CA PHE A 87 -7.82 -6.43 23.36
C PHE A 87 -6.94 -6.52 24.62
N SER A 88 -5.79 -7.17 24.58
CA SER A 88 -4.99 -7.51 25.77
C SER A 88 -3.68 -6.73 25.81
N LYS A 89 -3.45 -6.05 26.94
CA LYS A 89 -2.16 -5.46 27.30
C LYS A 89 -1.06 -6.53 27.32
N ASP A 90 -1.33 -7.68 27.94
CA ASP A 90 -0.31 -8.73 28.09
C ASP A 90 0.15 -9.29 26.75
N LEU A 91 -0.77 -9.39 25.78
CA LEU A 91 -0.38 -9.78 24.40
C LEU A 91 0.46 -8.70 23.72
N ALA A 92 0.22 -7.42 24.02
CA ALA A 92 1.06 -6.34 23.51
C ALA A 92 2.48 -6.41 24.09
N LEU A 93 2.63 -6.64 25.40
CA LEU A 93 3.91 -6.79 26.06
C LEU A 93 4.68 -8.01 25.52
N LYS A 94 4.03 -9.18 25.43
CA LYS A 94 4.62 -10.38 24.83
C LYS A 94 5.05 -10.19 23.38
N ALA A 95 4.28 -9.44 22.59
CA ALA A 95 4.66 -9.14 21.21
C ALA A 95 5.93 -8.27 21.16
N ILE A 96 6.04 -7.25 22.02
CA ILE A 96 7.22 -6.41 22.14
C ILE A 96 8.45 -7.24 22.56
N GLU A 97 8.32 -8.06 23.60
CA GLU A 97 9.37 -8.98 24.07
C GLU A 97 9.82 -9.98 22.99
N SER A 98 8.91 -10.36 22.09
CA SER A 98 9.21 -11.25 20.96
C SER A 98 10.03 -10.58 19.85
N GLY A 99 10.31 -9.27 19.94
CA GLY A 99 11.15 -8.53 18.99
C GLY A 99 10.43 -8.12 17.71
N VAL A 100 9.11 -7.87 17.75
CA VAL A 100 8.38 -7.30 16.61
C VAL A 100 8.84 -5.85 16.34
N ASP A 101 8.78 -5.41 15.09
CA ASP A 101 9.26 -4.09 14.71
C ASP A 101 8.24 -2.95 14.88
N LYS A 102 6.97 -3.29 15.13
CA LYS A 102 5.90 -2.34 15.41
C LYS A 102 4.70 -3.07 16.02
N ILE A 103 3.97 -2.40 16.88
CA ILE A 103 2.64 -2.86 17.32
C ILE A 103 1.54 -1.95 16.79
N ARG A 104 0.34 -2.51 16.62
CA ARG A 104 -0.87 -1.74 16.32
C ARG A 104 -1.83 -1.85 17.48
N LEU A 105 -2.26 -0.70 17.99
CA LEU A 105 -3.28 -0.58 19.01
C LEU A 105 -4.54 0.07 18.42
N ASN A 106 -5.70 -0.40 18.90
CA ASN A 106 -6.98 0.21 18.56
C ASN A 106 -7.51 0.95 19.80
N PRO A 107 -7.66 2.28 19.74
CA PRO A 107 -8.23 3.08 20.85
C PRO A 107 -9.58 2.59 21.34
N GLY A 108 -10.39 1.97 20.47
CA GLY A 108 -11.66 1.34 20.86
C GLY A 108 -11.52 0.11 21.73
N ASN A 109 -10.36 -0.55 21.74
CA ASN A 109 -10.14 -1.82 22.40
C ASN A 109 -9.22 -1.69 23.64
N ILE A 110 -8.08 -0.99 23.50
CA ILE A 110 -7.12 -0.73 24.58
C ILE A 110 -7.18 0.75 24.90
N TYR A 111 -7.77 1.11 26.05
CA TYR A 111 -8.10 2.50 26.41
C TYR A 111 -7.80 2.86 27.86
N LYS A 112 -7.49 1.88 28.72
CA LYS A 112 -7.15 2.14 30.11
C LYS A 112 -5.76 2.76 30.21
N LYS A 113 -5.67 3.93 30.85
CA LYS A 113 -4.43 4.71 30.91
C LYS A 113 -3.24 3.94 31.48
N ASN A 114 -3.44 3.14 32.53
CA ASN A 114 -2.37 2.36 33.14
C ASN A 114 -1.85 1.27 32.18
N GLU A 115 -2.76 0.56 31.48
CA GLU A 115 -2.37 -0.44 30.50
C GLU A 115 -1.59 0.19 29.34
N ILE A 116 -2.03 1.36 28.87
CA ILE A 116 -1.35 2.10 27.79
C ILE A 116 0.04 2.57 28.26
N LYS A 117 0.17 3.04 29.51
CA LYS A 117 1.45 3.48 30.08
C LYS A 117 2.48 2.34 30.06
N GLU A 118 2.10 1.15 30.54
CA GLU A 118 2.97 -0.02 30.54
C GLU A 118 3.42 -0.42 29.13
N ILE A 119 2.48 -0.41 28.16
CA ILE A 119 2.79 -0.71 26.74
C ILE A 119 3.76 0.34 26.18
N VAL A 120 3.54 1.61 26.48
CA VAL A 120 4.41 2.71 26.04
C VAL A 120 5.82 2.57 26.59
N GLU A 121 5.95 2.25 27.89
CA GLU A 121 7.25 2.04 28.54
C GLU A 121 8.01 0.88 27.87
N ALA A 122 7.33 -0.25 27.62
CA ALA A 122 7.92 -1.38 26.91
C ALA A 122 8.31 -1.03 25.47
N ALA A 123 7.46 -0.30 24.73
CA ALA A 123 7.74 0.12 23.37
C ALA A 123 8.93 1.09 23.28
N LYS A 124 9.08 2.00 24.26
CA LYS A 124 10.27 2.88 24.38
C LYS A 124 11.55 2.08 24.60
N GLN A 125 11.55 1.13 25.53
CA GLN A 125 12.71 0.29 25.80
C GLN A 125 13.12 -0.55 24.59
N ALA A 126 12.12 -1.04 23.83
CA ALA A 126 12.35 -1.82 22.61
C ALA A 126 12.62 -0.95 21.37
N HIS A 127 12.53 0.37 21.46
CA HIS A 127 12.67 1.31 20.34
C HIS A 127 11.75 0.99 19.14
N ILE A 128 10.50 0.58 19.38
CA ILE A 128 9.54 0.27 18.34
C ILE A 128 8.38 1.26 18.31
N PRO A 129 7.89 1.63 17.12
CA PRO A 129 6.75 2.53 16.99
C PRO A 129 5.41 1.85 17.31
N ILE A 130 4.45 2.69 17.73
CA ILE A 130 3.06 2.30 17.96
C ILE A 130 2.19 2.88 16.84
N ARG A 131 1.39 2.03 16.18
CA ARG A 131 0.36 2.52 15.28
C ARG A 131 -0.97 2.67 16.01
N VAL A 132 -1.47 3.89 16.08
CA VAL A 132 -2.83 4.24 16.51
C VAL A 132 -3.79 3.98 15.36
N GLY A 133 -4.57 2.90 15.44
CA GLY A 133 -5.43 2.44 14.36
C GLY A 133 -6.91 2.53 14.71
N VAL A 134 -7.58 3.60 14.25
CA VAL A 134 -9.03 3.81 14.44
C VAL A 134 -9.80 3.24 13.25
N ASN A 135 -10.75 2.36 13.55
CA ASN A 135 -11.74 1.89 12.56
C ASN A 135 -13.12 2.43 12.96
N SER A 136 -13.91 2.85 11.98
CA SER A 136 -15.26 3.37 12.23
C SER A 136 -16.16 2.39 13.00
N GLY A 137 -16.05 1.10 12.70
CA GLY A 137 -16.82 0.04 13.40
C GLY A 137 -16.44 -0.21 14.86
N SER A 138 -15.32 0.34 15.34
CA SER A 138 -14.83 0.17 16.70
C SER A 138 -14.70 1.49 17.48
N LEU A 139 -15.38 2.53 17.02
CA LEU A 139 -15.44 3.80 17.75
C LEU A 139 -16.16 3.62 19.09
N ARG A 140 -15.43 3.83 20.18
CA ARG A 140 -16.05 3.93 21.52
C ARG A 140 -16.60 5.33 21.72
N GLU A 141 -17.80 5.40 22.30
CA GLU A 141 -18.29 6.62 22.91
C GLU A 141 -17.46 6.91 24.18
N LEU A 142 -16.45 7.75 24.05
CA LEU A 142 -15.72 8.27 25.20
C LEU A 142 -16.69 9.10 26.05
N LYS A 143 -16.77 8.81 27.36
CA LYS A 143 -17.80 9.34 28.27
C LYS A 143 -18.04 10.87 28.29
N PRO A 144 -17.09 11.78 27.97
CA PRO A 144 -17.42 13.20 27.82
C PRO A 144 -18.21 13.52 26.54
N LEU A 145 -18.16 12.62 25.52
CA LEU A 145 -18.90 12.79 24.25
C LEU A 145 -20.36 12.34 24.34
N ARG A 146 -20.74 11.67 25.43
CA ARG A 146 -22.08 11.08 25.62
C ARG A 146 -23.22 12.11 25.46
N TYR A 147 -22.99 13.36 25.86
CA TYR A 147 -24.01 14.40 25.73
C TYR A 147 -24.14 14.97 24.31
N ALA A 148 -23.04 15.13 23.58
CA ALA A 148 -23.09 15.68 22.23
C ALA A 148 -23.50 14.62 21.18
N LEU A 149 -23.04 13.37 21.32
CA LEU A 149 -23.37 12.29 20.38
C LEU A 149 -24.73 11.63 20.68
N CYS A 150 -25.17 11.55 21.95
CA CYS A 150 -26.48 11.01 22.29
C CYS A 150 -27.62 11.92 21.83
N ALA A 151 -27.45 13.22 21.88
CA ALA A 151 -28.39 14.19 21.29
C ALA A 151 -28.47 14.05 19.75
N MET A 152 -27.38 13.62 19.10
CA MET A 152 -27.32 13.41 17.65
C MET A 152 -27.80 12.01 17.21
N ARG A 153 -27.66 10.96 18.07
CA ARG A 153 -28.10 9.57 17.76
C ARG A 153 -29.62 9.41 17.70
N LYS A 154 -30.37 10.27 18.42
CA LYS A 154 -31.86 10.32 18.33
C LYS A 154 -32.37 10.99 17.06
N LYS A 155 -31.53 11.64 16.25
CA LYS A 155 -31.93 12.25 14.99
C LYS A 155 -31.24 11.53 13.81
N ARG A 156 -31.94 10.54 13.26
CA ARG A 156 -31.82 9.99 11.89
C ARG A 156 -30.45 9.43 11.46
N LYS A 157 -30.48 8.17 11.02
CA LYS A 157 -29.59 7.63 10.00
C LYS A 157 -29.66 8.52 8.76
N THR A 158 -28.94 9.62 8.74
CA THR A 158 -28.79 10.44 7.53
C THR A 158 -27.74 9.77 6.66
N HIS A 159 -28.18 8.96 5.72
CA HIS A 159 -27.38 8.56 4.57
C HIS A 159 -27.15 9.84 3.74
N GLY A 160 -25.90 10.35 3.72
CA GLY A 160 -25.55 11.54 2.94
C GLY A 160 -24.32 12.27 3.49
N ALA A 161 -23.85 13.28 2.79
CA ALA A 161 -22.64 14.05 3.07
C ALA A 161 -22.50 14.57 4.53
N ARG A 162 -23.62 14.83 5.21
CA ARG A 162 -23.59 15.24 6.64
C ARG A 162 -23.20 14.11 7.58
N GLY A 163 -23.66 12.87 7.32
CA GLY A 163 -23.31 11.68 8.11
C GLY A 163 -21.83 11.33 7.98
N THR A 164 -21.32 11.33 6.77
CA THR A 164 -19.92 11.08 6.42
C THR A 164 -18.96 12.03 7.16
N ARG A 165 -19.22 13.32 7.12
CA ARG A 165 -18.37 14.33 7.76
C ARG A 165 -18.42 14.25 9.29
N HIS A 166 -19.54 13.83 9.86
CA HIS A 166 -19.67 13.65 11.31
C HIS A 166 -18.87 12.43 11.80
N GLU A 167 -18.98 11.32 11.12
CA GLU A 167 -18.21 10.10 11.44
C GLU A 167 -16.70 10.33 11.27
N ALA A 168 -16.27 10.99 10.19
CA ALA A 168 -14.89 11.38 9.99
C ALA A 168 -14.33 12.21 11.14
N LYS A 169 -15.07 13.23 11.60
CA LYS A 169 -14.69 14.04 12.77
C LYS A 169 -14.58 13.24 14.06
N ALA A 170 -15.47 12.28 14.28
CA ALA A 170 -15.42 11.42 15.46
C ALA A 170 -14.19 10.50 15.44
N MET A 171 -13.83 9.96 14.27
CA MET A 171 -12.62 9.17 14.09
C MET A 171 -11.35 10.00 14.36
N VAL A 172 -11.29 11.21 13.81
CA VAL A 172 -10.16 12.14 14.02
C VAL A 172 -10.00 12.50 15.49
N LYS A 173 -11.10 12.84 16.16
CA LYS A 173 -11.07 13.15 17.59
C LYS A 173 -10.56 11.97 18.42
N CYS A 174 -11.07 10.76 18.15
CA CYS A 174 -10.62 9.54 18.83
C CYS A 174 -9.12 9.30 18.65
N ALA A 175 -8.60 9.53 17.43
CA ALA A 175 -7.17 9.39 17.14
C ALA A 175 -6.34 10.44 17.87
N LEU A 176 -6.75 11.72 17.85
CA LEU A 176 -6.04 12.83 18.51
C LEU A 176 -6.04 12.68 20.03
N ASP A 177 -7.16 12.28 20.64
CA ASP A 177 -7.23 12.02 22.08
C ASP A 177 -6.24 10.91 22.50
N TYR A 178 -6.09 9.87 21.66
CA TYR A 178 -5.15 8.79 21.94
C TYR A 178 -3.69 9.20 21.68
N ILE A 179 -3.42 9.95 20.61
CA ILE A 179 -2.10 10.52 20.34
C ILE A 179 -1.66 11.41 21.50
N ASN A 180 -2.50 12.35 21.93
CA ASN A 180 -2.22 13.21 23.07
C ASN A 180 -1.93 12.43 24.36
N LEU A 181 -2.54 11.25 24.54
CA LEU A 181 -2.26 10.40 25.69
C LEU A 181 -0.87 9.76 25.57
N LEU A 182 -0.48 9.30 24.38
CA LEU A 182 0.88 8.74 24.13
C LEU A 182 1.95 9.84 24.32
N GLU A 183 1.70 11.04 23.80
CA GLU A 183 2.58 12.20 23.95
C GLU A 183 2.75 12.62 25.42
N LYS A 184 1.68 12.57 26.23
CA LYS A 184 1.76 12.80 27.69
C LYS A 184 2.64 11.79 28.42
N PHE A 185 2.78 10.59 27.86
CA PHE A 185 3.75 9.60 28.34
C PHE A 185 5.13 9.78 27.71
N GLY A 186 5.36 10.86 26.92
CA GLY A 186 6.62 11.14 26.25
C GLY A 186 6.93 10.17 25.11
N PHE A 187 5.90 9.68 24.41
CA PHE A 187 6.06 8.76 23.28
C PHE A 187 5.67 9.44 21.96
N PHE A 188 6.61 9.45 21.00
CA PHE A 188 6.47 10.18 19.74
C PHE A 188 6.67 9.32 18.49
N ASP A 189 7.06 8.05 18.63
CA ASP A 189 7.19 7.12 17.51
C ASP A 189 5.83 6.55 17.10
N ILE A 190 4.96 7.45 16.59
CA ILE A 190 3.56 7.18 16.33
C ILE A 190 3.29 7.11 14.84
N VAL A 191 2.52 6.11 14.41
CA VAL A 191 1.92 6.01 13.09
C VAL A 191 0.40 6.08 13.24
N VAL A 192 -0.30 6.78 12.36
CA VAL A 192 -1.76 6.95 12.48
C VAL A 192 -2.48 6.27 11.34
N SER A 193 -3.62 5.63 11.60
CA SER A 193 -4.49 5.12 10.55
C SER A 193 -5.97 5.30 10.90
N LEU A 194 -6.72 5.86 9.97
CA LEU A 194 -8.16 6.09 10.07
C LEU A 194 -8.85 5.38 8.90
N LYS A 195 -9.68 4.39 9.19
CA LYS A 195 -10.30 3.53 8.19
C LYS A 195 -11.78 3.34 8.44
N SER A 196 -12.60 3.56 7.43
CA SER A 196 -14.01 3.20 7.37
C SER A 196 -14.26 2.25 6.19
N SER A 197 -15.41 1.59 6.16
CA SER A 197 -15.90 0.89 4.98
C SER A 197 -16.50 1.86 3.95
N ASP A 198 -16.82 3.07 4.38
CA ASP A 198 -17.26 4.16 3.50
C ASP A 198 -16.06 4.93 2.93
N VAL A 199 -16.06 5.06 1.60
CA VAL A 199 -14.98 5.69 0.82
C VAL A 199 -14.82 7.16 1.21
N LEU A 200 -15.91 7.90 1.22
CA LEU A 200 -15.89 9.34 1.48
C LEU A 200 -15.51 9.67 2.93
N THR A 201 -16.03 8.88 3.89
CA THR A 201 -15.64 8.99 5.30
C THR A 201 -14.15 8.76 5.49
N THR A 202 -13.58 7.76 4.81
CA THR A 202 -12.15 7.47 4.91
C THR A 202 -11.31 8.60 4.33
N ILE A 203 -11.68 9.16 3.18
CA ILE A 203 -10.99 10.29 2.55
C ILE A 203 -11.04 11.51 3.48
N GLU A 204 -12.24 11.89 3.94
CA GLU A 204 -12.42 13.07 4.78
C GLU A 204 -11.68 12.95 6.12
N ALA A 205 -11.70 11.77 6.76
CA ALA A 205 -10.98 11.53 8.00
C ALA A 205 -9.45 11.68 7.82
N ASN A 206 -8.89 11.15 6.74
CA ASN A 206 -7.46 11.27 6.46
C ASN A 206 -7.05 12.69 6.05
N ARG A 207 -7.87 13.42 5.29
CA ARG A 207 -7.65 14.84 5.00
C ARG A 207 -7.68 15.68 6.27
N LEU A 208 -8.62 15.41 7.18
CA LEU A 208 -8.72 16.13 8.44
C LEU A 208 -7.52 15.84 9.34
N ILE A 209 -7.19 14.59 9.63
CA ILE A 209 -6.09 14.26 10.54
C ILE A 209 -4.74 14.79 10.01
N ALA A 210 -4.54 14.81 8.68
CA ALA A 210 -3.35 15.36 8.04
C ALA A 210 -3.11 16.86 8.34
N LYS A 211 -4.15 17.58 8.77
CA LYS A 211 -4.06 19.01 9.17
C LYS A 211 -3.72 19.19 10.64
N PHE A 212 -3.94 18.17 11.48
CA PHE A 212 -3.82 18.28 12.93
C PHE A 212 -2.58 17.60 13.52
N CYS A 213 -1.91 16.72 12.76
CA CYS A 213 -0.67 16.09 13.21
C CYS A 213 0.30 15.88 12.04
N ASP A 214 1.57 15.74 12.36
CA ASP A 214 2.65 15.46 11.41
C ASP A 214 3.13 13.99 11.44
N TYR A 215 2.43 13.12 12.17
CA TYR A 215 2.72 11.69 12.19
C TYR A 215 2.47 11.02 10.84
N PRO A 216 3.27 9.99 10.46
CA PRO A 216 3.02 9.23 9.24
C PRO A 216 1.64 8.59 9.22
N LEU A 217 1.00 8.64 8.05
CA LEU A 217 -0.35 8.11 7.85
C LEU A 217 -0.31 6.77 7.11
N HIS A 218 -0.98 5.77 7.69
CA HIS A 218 -1.19 4.46 7.08
C HIS A 218 -2.57 4.40 6.44
N LEU A 219 -2.61 4.44 5.11
CA LEU A 219 -3.85 4.48 4.34
C LEU A 219 -4.44 3.09 4.08
N GLY A 220 -5.74 3.06 3.86
CA GLY A 220 -6.49 1.90 3.43
C GLY A 220 -7.96 2.02 3.79
N VAL A 221 -8.75 1.08 3.31
CA VAL A 221 -10.19 0.97 3.55
C VAL A 221 -10.48 -0.35 4.24
N THR A 222 -11.50 -0.41 5.09
CA THR A 222 -11.93 -1.66 5.73
C THR A 222 -13.14 -2.22 4.99
N ALA A 223 -13.29 -3.57 5.03
CA ALA A 223 -14.48 -4.25 4.49
C ALA A 223 -14.84 -3.86 3.04
N VAL A 224 -13.83 -3.80 2.16
CA VAL A 224 -14.02 -3.37 0.77
C VAL A 224 -14.69 -4.44 -0.10
N GLY A 225 -14.69 -5.70 0.33
CA GLY A 225 -15.22 -6.83 -0.42
C GLY A 225 -14.20 -7.50 -1.35
N PRO A 226 -14.67 -8.35 -2.29
CA PRO A 226 -13.82 -9.08 -3.21
C PRO A 226 -13.28 -8.19 -4.34
N SER A 227 -12.26 -8.70 -5.06
CA SER A 227 -11.82 -8.16 -6.34
C SER A 227 -12.91 -8.38 -7.44
N PRO A 228 -13.12 -7.44 -8.42
CA PRO A 228 -12.39 -6.18 -8.60
C PRO A 228 -12.97 -4.99 -7.82
N ALA A 229 -14.22 -5.08 -7.32
CA ALA A 229 -14.90 -3.96 -6.66
C ALA A 229 -14.12 -3.39 -5.47
N GLY A 230 -13.49 -4.27 -4.67
CA GLY A 230 -12.64 -3.85 -3.54
C GLY A 230 -11.38 -3.10 -3.97
N ILE A 231 -10.80 -3.46 -5.11
CA ILE A 231 -9.65 -2.75 -5.70
C ILE A 231 -10.06 -1.34 -6.11
N ILE A 232 -11.21 -1.19 -6.78
CA ILE A 232 -11.72 0.12 -7.22
C ILE A 232 -11.94 1.05 -6.02
N LYS A 233 -12.63 0.58 -4.97
CA LYS A 233 -12.83 1.37 -3.75
C LYS A 233 -11.51 1.79 -3.11
N SER A 234 -10.55 0.86 -3.03
CA SER A 234 -9.23 1.11 -2.48
C SER A 234 -8.45 2.12 -3.33
N ALA A 235 -8.51 2.00 -4.66
CA ALA A 235 -7.85 2.91 -5.59
C ALA A 235 -8.39 4.34 -5.48
N ILE A 236 -9.71 4.51 -5.33
CA ILE A 236 -10.32 5.84 -5.14
C ILE A 236 -9.81 6.49 -3.85
N VAL A 237 -9.78 5.76 -2.73
CA VAL A 237 -9.32 6.31 -1.44
C VAL A 237 -7.82 6.54 -1.43
N ILE A 238 -7.05 5.52 -1.74
CA ILE A 238 -5.59 5.54 -1.62
C ILE A 238 -5.01 6.44 -2.72
N GLY A 239 -5.46 6.28 -3.96
CA GLY A 239 -5.02 7.09 -5.10
C GLY A 239 -5.39 8.56 -4.92
N GLY A 240 -6.61 8.86 -4.49
CA GLY A 240 -7.05 10.23 -4.21
C GLY A 240 -6.21 10.91 -3.13
N LEU A 241 -5.97 10.25 -1.99
CA LEU A 241 -5.16 10.81 -0.91
C LEU A 241 -3.68 10.94 -1.29
N LEU A 242 -3.11 9.94 -1.95
CA LEU A 242 -1.72 10.01 -2.41
C LEU A 242 -1.51 11.11 -3.45
N SER A 243 -2.46 11.36 -4.36
CA SER A 243 -2.37 12.47 -5.33
C SER A 243 -2.37 13.85 -4.64
N GLU A 244 -2.96 13.96 -3.44
CA GLU A 244 -2.90 15.13 -2.58
C GLU A 244 -1.63 15.18 -1.70
N GLY A 245 -0.73 14.20 -1.84
CA GLY A 245 0.48 14.07 -1.03
C GLY A 245 0.25 13.50 0.37
N ILE A 246 -0.92 12.94 0.66
CA ILE A 246 -1.30 12.39 1.96
C ILE A 246 -1.10 10.87 1.94
N GLY A 247 -0.25 10.34 2.85
CA GLY A 247 -0.02 8.91 3.03
C GLY A 247 1.45 8.52 2.95
N ASP A 248 1.87 7.67 3.88
CA ASP A 248 3.26 7.26 4.05
C ASP A 248 3.42 5.73 3.98
N THR A 249 2.38 4.99 4.35
CA THR A 249 2.28 3.55 4.14
C THR A 249 0.87 3.19 3.70
N ILE A 250 0.71 2.12 2.94
CA ILE A 250 -0.59 1.70 2.41
C ILE A 250 -0.82 0.20 2.59
N ARG A 251 -2.11 -0.17 2.77
CA ARG A 251 -2.58 -1.55 2.72
C ARG A 251 -3.96 -1.63 2.09
N ILE A 252 -4.08 -2.39 1.03
CA ILE A 252 -5.37 -2.85 0.49
C ILE A 252 -5.85 -4.06 1.31
N SER A 253 -7.16 -4.20 1.51
CA SER A 253 -7.76 -5.27 2.33
C SER A 253 -8.89 -5.94 1.55
N LEU A 254 -8.58 -6.95 0.76
CA LEU A 254 -9.56 -7.68 -0.07
C LEU A 254 -10.03 -8.97 0.62
N THR A 255 -11.23 -9.43 0.27
CA THR A 255 -11.64 -10.82 0.47
C THR A 255 -11.08 -11.66 -0.67
N ASP A 256 -9.72 -11.78 -0.71
CA ASP A 256 -8.94 -12.41 -1.78
C ASP A 256 -7.52 -12.74 -1.25
N SER A 257 -6.65 -13.32 -2.11
CA SER A 257 -5.24 -13.56 -1.77
C SER A 257 -4.52 -12.27 -1.36
N PRO A 258 -3.70 -12.28 -0.29
CA PRO A 258 -2.94 -11.11 0.12
C PRO A 258 -1.85 -10.72 -0.90
N VAL A 259 -1.41 -11.63 -1.77
CA VAL A 259 -0.52 -11.31 -2.91
C VAL A 259 -1.23 -10.39 -3.91
N ARG A 260 -2.54 -10.58 -4.16
CA ARG A 260 -3.33 -9.65 -5.00
C ARG A 260 -3.44 -8.26 -4.38
N GLU A 261 -3.51 -8.17 -3.04
CA GLU A 261 -3.49 -6.87 -2.34
C GLU A 261 -2.20 -6.11 -2.62
N VAL A 262 -1.05 -6.80 -2.60
CA VAL A 262 0.26 -6.19 -2.90
C VAL A 262 0.34 -5.75 -4.36
N LYS A 263 -0.06 -6.60 -5.31
CA LYS A 263 -0.08 -6.23 -6.75
C LYS A 263 -0.97 -5.01 -7.00
N ALA A 264 -2.20 -5.00 -6.48
CA ALA A 264 -3.10 -3.86 -6.62
C ALA A 264 -2.54 -2.57 -5.98
N THR A 265 -1.77 -2.72 -4.89
CA THR A 265 -1.08 -1.60 -4.25
C THR A 265 -0.04 -0.98 -5.18
N TYR A 266 0.80 -1.80 -5.82
CA TYR A 266 1.79 -1.31 -6.78
C TYR A 266 1.15 -0.67 -8.00
N ASN A 267 0.06 -1.24 -8.54
CA ASN A 267 -0.67 -0.64 -9.66
C ASN A 267 -1.15 0.79 -9.33
N ILE A 268 -1.59 1.04 -8.08
CA ILE A 268 -1.97 2.40 -7.66
C ILE A 268 -0.74 3.32 -7.58
N LEU A 269 0.37 2.84 -7.03
CA LEU A 269 1.61 3.63 -6.93
C LEU A 269 2.19 3.94 -8.31
N GLU A 270 2.17 2.99 -9.22
CA GLU A 270 2.61 3.14 -10.61
C GLU A 270 1.76 4.17 -11.36
N ALA A 271 0.43 4.06 -11.27
CA ALA A 271 -0.49 5.01 -11.88
C ALA A 271 -0.27 6.46 -11.42
N LEU A 272 0.31 6.65 -10.22
CA LEU A 272 0.65 7.97 -9.67
C LEU A 272 2.13 8.35 -9.87
N GLY A 273 2.95 7.49 -10.47
CA GLY A 273 4.39 7.70 -10.59
C GLY A 273 5.14 7.74 -9.25
N LEU A 274 4.61 7.08 -8.21
CA LEU A 274 5.16 7.03 -6.85
C LEU A 274 6.06 5.82 -6.60
N THR A 275 6.10 4.86 -7.49
CA THR A 275 7.06 3.76 -7.48
C THR A 275 8.06 3.91 -8.62
N ARG A 276 9.25 3.36 -8.43
CA ARG A 276 10.34 3.43 -9.41
C ARG A 276 10.69 2.06 -10.01
N ALA A 277 10.02 0.99 -9.58
CA ALA A 277 10.34 -0.35 -10.01
C ALA A 277 9.27 -0.92 -10.95
N GLY A 278 9.69 -1.62 -11.99
CA GLY A 278 8.83 -2.40 -12.86
C GLY A 278 8.68 -1.86 -14.28
N ALA A 279 7.81 -2.52 -15.05
CA ALA A 279 7.43 -2.11 -16.40
C ALA A 279 5.95 -1.69 -16.39
N GLU A 280 5.66 -0.48 -16.86
CA GLU A 280 4.30 0.03 -17.04
C GLU A 280 3.83 -0.36 -18.45
N ILE A 281 2.80 -1.21 -18.56
CA ILE A 281 2.21 -1.57 -19.84
C ILE A 281 1.11 -0.58 -20.21
N ILE A 282 1.26 0.03 -21.38
CA ILE A 282 0.24 0.88 -21.98
C ILE A 282 -0.32 0.14 -23.19
N SER A 283 -1.61 -0.14 -23.23
CA SER A 283 -2.25 -0.79 -24.37
C SER A 283 -3.53 -0.09 -24.79
N CYS A 284 -3.85 -0.17 -26.08
CA CYS A 284 -5.12 0.35 -26.58
C CYS A 284 -6.28 -0.60 -26.24
N PRO A 285 -7.55 -0.12 -26.29
CA PRO A 285 -8.72 -0.92 -25.88
C PRO A 285 -9.15 -2.01 -26.88
N ALA A 286 -8.26 -2.43 -27.80
CA ALA A 286 -8.52 -3.47 -28.80
C ALA A 286 -9.88 -3.29 -29.56
N CYS A 287 -10.12 -2.08 -30.07
CA CYS A 287 -11.34 -1.76 -30.81
C CYS A 287 -11.39 -2.46 -32.18
N GLY A 288 -12.48 -2.27 -32.96
CA GLY A 288 -12.67 -2.90 -34.29
C GLY A 288 -11.59 -2.61 -35.36
N ARG A 289 -10.57 -1.78 -35.04
CA ARG A 289 -9.39 -1.55 -35.90
C ARG A 289 -8.21 -2.42 -35.50
N CYS A 290 -8.33 -3.24 -34.46
CA CYS A 290 -7.25 -4.09 -33.97
C CYS A 290 -6.97 -5.22 -34.97
N GLU A 291 -5.72 -5.35 -35.40
CA GLU A 291 -5.29 -6.30 -36.43
C GLU A 291 -4.74 -7.61 -35.85
N VAL A 292 -4.62 -7.70 -34.54
CA VAL A 292 -4.04 -8.86 -33.81
C VAL A 292 -4.84 -9.19 -32.55
N ASP A 293 -4.65 -10.36 -31.97
CA ASP A 293 -5.18 -10.70 -30.65
C ASP A 293 -4.38 -9.97 -29.55
N LEU A 294 -4.66 -8.67 -29.41
CA LEU A 294 -3.94 -7.78 -28.50
C LEU A 294 -4.15 -8.20 -27.05
N ILE A 295 -5.34 -8.69 -26.70
CA ILE A 295 -5.67 -9.12 -25.33
C ILE A 295 -4.75 -10.26 -24.91
N LYS A 296 -4.55 -11.24 -25.80
CA LYS A 296 -3.64 -12.37 -25.54
C LYS A 296 -2.19 -11.91 -25.39
N ILE A 297 -1.72 -11.02 -26.28
CA ILE A 297 -0.34 -10.49 -26.26
C ILE A 297 -0.08 -9.72 -24.95
N VAL A 298 -1.00 -8.83 -24.57
CA VAL A 298 -0.85 -8.01 -23.33
C VAL A 298 -0.86 -8.91 -22.09
N LYS A 299 -1.79 -9.87 -22.01
CA LYS A 299 -1.87 -10.80 -20.90
C LYS A 299 -0.61 -11.64 -20.74
N GLU A 300 -0.09 -12.18 -21.84
CA GLU A 300 1.17 -12.95 -21.84
C GLU A 300 2.35 -12.08 -21.39
N LEU A 301 2.40 -10.82 -21.84
CA LEU A 301 3.43 -9.88 -21.43
C LEU A 301 3.32 -9.55 -19.91
N GLU A 302 2.11 -9.28 -19.40
CA GLU A 302 1.87 -9.05 -17.96
C GLU A 302 2.32 -10.23 -17.11
N ASP A 303 1.94 -11.45 -17.48
CA ASP A 303 2.30 -12.67 -16.77
C ASP A 303 3.82 -12.84 -16.69
N LYS A 304 4.53 -12.65 -17.79
CA LYS A 304 6.00 -12.76 -17.85
C LYS A 304 6.71 -11.63 -17.11
N LEU A 305 6.23 -10.39 -17.21
CA LEU A 305 6.80 -9.24 -16.51
C LEU A 305 6.57 -9.32 -14.99
N SER A 306 5.50 -9.93 -14.54
CA SER A 306 5.25 -10.10 -13.10
C SER A 306 6.35 -10.91 -12.39
N VAL A 307 7.07 -11.77 -13.12
CA VAL A 307 8.19 -12.57 -12.62
C VAL A 307 9.51 -11.79 -12.64
N VAL A 308 9.68 -10.87 -13.59
CA VAL A 308 10.96 -10.19 -13.88
C VAL A 308 11.04 -8.79 -13.23
N SER A 309 9.91 -8.16 -12.92
CA SER A 309 9.80 -6.74 -12.58
C SER A 309 10.55 -6.29 -11.30
N CYS A 310 10.86 -7.19 -10.38
CA CYS A 310 11.56 -6.84 -9.13
C CYS A 310 13.05 -6.46 -9.33
N GLN A 311 13.60 -6.60 -10.53
CA GLN A 311 15.05 -6.45 -10.77
C GLN A 311 15.44 -5.38 -11.80
N LEU A 312 14.47 -4.72 -12.47
CA LEU A 312 14.72 -4.10 -13.77
C LEU A 312 15.29 -2.68 -13.77
N SER A 313 14.98 -1.79 -12.88
CA SER A 313 15.63 -0.45 -12.83
C SER A 313 15.06 0.46 -11.73
N ASP A 314 15.76 1.58 -11.47
CA ASP A 314 15.30 2.66 -10.55
C ASP A 314 14.20 3.55 -11.17
N LYS A 315 13.83 3.34 -12.44
CA LYS A 315 12.75 4.05 -13.15
C LYS A 315 11.84 3.04 -13.84
N PRO A 316 10.51 3.22 -13.77
CA PRO A 316 9.59 2.36 -14.51
C PRO A 316 9.88 2.45 -16.01
N ILE A 317 9.96 1.29 -16.69
CA ILE A 317 10.09 1.22 -18.13
C ILE A 317 8.69 1.22 -18.73
N LYS A 318 8.37 2.20 -19.55
CA LYS A 318 7.09 2.28 -20.25
C LYS A 318 7.09 1.41 -21.48
N VAL A 319 6.18 0.44 -21.55
CA VAL A 319 6.02 -0.51 -22.65
C VAL A 319 4.66 -0.31 -23.30
N ALA A 320 4.62 0.13 -24.56
CA ALA A 320 3.37 0.33 -25.28
C ALA A 320 3.07 -0.83 -26.25
N VAL A 321 1.86 -1.37 -26.19
CA VAL A 321 1.38 -2.43 -27.10
C VAL A 321 0.09 -1.97 -27.76
N MET A 322 0.17 -1.62 -29.06
CA MET A 322 -0.90 -0.97 -29.81
C MET A 322 -1.39 -1.84 -30.96
N GLY A 323 -2.69 -2.10 -31.03
CA GLY A 323 -3.31 -3.06 -31.95
C GLY A 323 -3.58 -2.53 -33.38
N CYS A 324 -3.32 -1.26 -33.69
CA CYS A 324 -3.56 -0.70 -35.04
C CYS A 324 -2.58 0.41 -35.38
N VAL A 325 -2.49 0.73 -36.71
CA VAL A 325 -1.61 1.78 -37.24
C VAL A 325 -2.16 3.20 -37.16
N VAL A 326 -3.41 3.39 -36.69
CA VAL A 326 -4.04 4.73 -36.66
C VAL A 326 -3.48 5.60 -35.55
N ASN A 327 -3.72 5.24 -34.32
CA ASN A 327 -3.20 5.95 -33.13
C ASN A 327 -1.97 5.26 -32.51
N GLY A 328 -1.79 3.98 -32.86
CA GLY A 328 -0.74 3.14 -32.28
C GLY A 328 0.67 3.70 -32.39
N PRO A 329 1.12 4.20 -33.57
CA PRO A 329 2.46 4.77 -33.70
C PRO A 329 2.72 6.00 -32.81
N GLY A 330 1.69 6.83 -32.56
CA GLY A 330 1.79 8.00 -31.68
C GLY A 330 2.03 7.60 -30.22
N GLU A 331 1.22 6.67 -29.72
CA GLU A 331 1.33 6.14 -28.35
C GLU A 331 2.62 5.31 -28.17
N ALA A 332 2.97 4.47 -29.14
CA ALA A 332 4.18 3.66 -29.10
C ALA A 332 5.47 4.51 -29.08
N LYS A 333 5.47 5.67 -29.72
CA LYS A 333 6.59 6.63 -29.71
C LYS A 333 6.79 7.28 -28.33
N SER A 334 5.74 7.42 -27.53
CA SER A 334 5.79 8.06 -26.22
C SER A 334 6.36 7.15 -25.12
N ALA A 335 6.47 5.85 -25.38
CA ALA A 335 7.01 4.85 -24.48
C ALA A 335 8.52 4.64 -24.66
N ASP A 336 9.17 4.03 -23.64
CA ASP A 336 10.59 3.65 -23.75
C ASP A 336 10.79 2.57 -24.82
N ILE A 337 9.84 1.62 -24.87
CA ILE A 337 9.70 0.64 -25.92
C ILE A 337 8.23 0.50 -26.29
N GLY A 338 7.92 0.33 -27.56
CA GLY A 338 6.54 0.18 -28.01
C GLY A 338 6.42 -0.58 -29.30
N VAL A 339 5.27 -1.21 -29.53
CA VAL A 339 4.90 -1.83 -30.80
C VAL A 339 3.53 -1.34 -31.23
N ALA A 340 3.40 -1.03 -32.51
CA ALA A 340 2.13 -0.70 -33.15
C ALA A 340 1.88 -1.68 -34.31
N PHE A 341 0.80 -2.49 -34.16
CA PHE A 341 0.51 -3.54 -35.15
C PHE A 341 -0.23 -3.01 -36.36
N GLY A 342 0.18 -3.52 -37.51
CA GLY A 342 -0.62 -3.61 -38.75
C GLY A 342 -1.01 -5.07 -38.99
N LYS A 343 -1.36 -5.40 -40.21
CA LYS A 343 -1.71 -6.78 -40.59
C LYS A 343 -0.51 -7.71 -40.33
N LYS A 344 -0.64 -8.64 -39.36
CA LYS A 344 0.33 -9.69 -38.99
C LYS A 344 1.69 -9.23 -38.43
N GLN A 345 2.07 -7.96 -38.57
CA GLN A 345 3.37 -7.42 -38.13
C GLN A 345 3.19 -6.11 -37.38
N GLY A 346 3.98 -5.90 -36.34
CA GLY A 346 4.08 -4.64 -35.62
C GLY A 346 5.36 -3.88 -35.94
N LEU A 347 5.27 -2.55 -35.98
CA LEU A 347 6.42 -1.66 -36.03
C LEU A 347 6.92 -1.44 -34.61
N LEU A 348 8.18 -1.82 -34.35
CA LEU A 348 8.82 -1.67 -33.02
C LEU A 348 9.44 -0.28 -32.92
N PHE A 349 9.21 0.38 -31.80
CA PHE A 349 9.76 1.69 -31.43
C PHE A 349 10.64 1.57 -30.20
N LYS A 350 11.79 2.27 -30.21
CA LYS A 350 12.65 2.47 -29.04
C LYS A 350 12.89 3.96 -28.83
N LYS A 351 12.58 4.49 -27.67
CA LYS A 351 12.77 5.92 -27.35
C LYS A 351 12.24 6.83 -28.50
N GLY A 352 11.04 6.54 -28.95
CA GLY A 352 10.36 7.31 -30.01
C GLY A 352 10.81 7.05 -31.45
N ARG A 353 11.82 6.21 -31.70
CA ARG A 353 12.34 5.91 -33.06
C ARG A 353 11.92 4.52 -33.52
N PRO A 354 11.44 4.34 -34.73
CA PRO A 354 11.19 3.03 -35.32
C PRO A 354 12.51 2.29 -35.53
N VAL A 355 12.57 1.02 -35.05
CA VAL A 355 13.82 0.22 -35.10
C VAL A 355 13.66 -1.08 -35.87
N GLY A 356 12.45 -1.49 -36.25
CA GLY A 356 12.24 -2.71 -37.00
C GLY A 356 10.78 -3.17 -37.02
N LYS A 357 10.52 -4.29 -37.65
CA LYS A 357 9.22 -4.96 -37.69
C LYS A 357 9.29 -6.25 -36.89
N VAL A 358 8.22 -6.58 -36.20
CA VAL A 358 8.12 -7.77 -35.34
C VAL A 358 6.84 -8.52 -35.67
N PRO A 359 6.90 -9.84 -35.96
CA PRO A 359 5.71 -10.69 -36.08
C PRO A 359 4.92 -10.72 -34.78
N ALA A 360 3.58 -10.83 -34.82
CA ALA A 360 2.73 -10.79 -33.63
C ALA A 360 3.03 -11.92 -32.65
N ASP A 361 3.32 -13.10 -33.15
CA ASP A 361 3.67 -14.31 -32.36
C ASP A 361 5.02 -14.22 -31.63
N LYS A 362 5.93 -13.39 -32.11
CA LYS A 362 7.27 -13.16 -31.52
C LYS A 362 7.35 -11.88 -30.68
N CYS A 363 6.29 -11.10 -30.65
CA CYS A 363 6.29 -9.76 -30.07
C CYS A 363 6.67 -9.76 -28.58
N VAL A 364 6.08 -10.66 -27.78
CA VAL A 364 6.33 -10.73 -26.32
C VAL A 364 7.80 -11.04 -26.03
N GLY A 365 8.41 -11.99 -26.74
CA GLY A 365 9.83 -12.33 -26.58
C GLY A 365 10.74 -11.13 -26.87
N VAL A 366 10.49 -10.45 -27.99
CA VAL A 366 11.27 -9.27 -28.39
C VAL A 366 11.12 -8.13 -27.38
N LEU A 367 9.92 -7.86 -26.89
CA LEU A 367 9.70 -6.83 -25.88
C LEU A 367 10.44 -7.14 -24.58
N LEU A 368 10.42 -8.39 -24.11
CA LEU A 368 11.13 -8.81 -22.89
C LEU A 368 12.65 -8.64 -23.04
N GLU A 369 13.24 -9.08 -24.15
CA GLU A 369 14.68 -8.89 -24.41
C GLU A 369 15.08 -7.41 -24.39
N GLU A 370 14.25 -6.55 -24.98
CA GLU A 370 14.52 -5.13 -25.01
C GLU A 370 14.34 -4.44 -23.65
N ILE A 371 13.37 -4.87 -22.85
CA ILE A 371 13.19 -4.43 -21.48
C ILE A 371 14.40 -4.81 -20.61
N GLU A 372 14.92 -6.04 -20.77
CA GLU A 372 16.14 -6.46 -20.06
C GLU A 372 17.37 -5.62 -20.44
N LYS A 373 17.53 -5.31 -21.73
CA LYS A 373 18.62 -4.44 -22.19
C LYS A 373 18.52 -3.04 -21.60
N LEU A 374 17.32 -2.46 -21.53
CA LEU A 374 17.08 -1.16 -20.91
C LEU A 374 17.37 -1.17 -19.39
N GLY A 375 16.98 -2.24 -18.69
CA GLY A 375 17.26 -2.42 -17.27
C GLY A 375 18.77 -2.54 -16.95
N LYS A 376 19.54 -3.23 -17.77
CA LYS A 376 21.00 -3.36 -17.64
C LYS A 376 21.73 -2.04 -17.91
N LEU A 377 21.28 -1.27 -18.91
CA LEU A 377 21.82 0.05 -19.21
C LEU A 377 21.63 1.06 -18.07
N GLY A 378 20.51 0.98 -17.34
CA GLY A 378 20.27 1.81 -16.16
C GLY A 378 21.21 1.49 -14.98
N LYS A 379 21.70 0.26 -14.87
CA LYS A 379 22.70 -0.14 -13.87
C LYS A 379 24.14 0.28 -14.25
N LEU A 380 24.46 0.25 -15.53
CA LEU A 380 25.79 0.66 -16.06
C LEU A 380 25.98 2.19 -16.07
N GLY A 381 24.91 2.95 -16.30
CA GLY A 381 24.97 4.42 -16.24
C GLY A 381 25.32 4.99 -14.86
N LYS A 382 24.96 4.30 -13.78
CA LYS A 382 25.32 4.71 -12.40
C LYS A 382 26.78 4.40 -12.03
N LEU A 383 27.42 3.45 -12.71
CA LEU A 383 28.84 3.14 -12.50
C LEU A 383 29.77 4.11 -13.25
N GLY A 384 29.25 4.80 -14.28
CA GLY A 384 29.99 5.80 -15.05
C GLY A 384 29.94 7.24 -14.50
N GLU A 385 29.02 7.52 -13.54
CA GLU A 385 28.94 8.82 -12.86
C GLU A 385 29.73 8.88 -11.55
N LEU A 386 30.40 7.79 -11.17
CA LEU A 386 31.25 7.66 -9.97
C LEU A 386 32.74 7.41 -10.28
N ALA A 387 33.15 7.63 -11.55
CA ALA A 387 34.55 7.54 -11.97
C ALA A 387 35.14 8.91 -12.31
#